data_d60006ed83d4e6fe98b38429155895f9
#
_entry.id   d60006ed83d4e6fe98b38429155895f9
#
_cell.length_a   1.000
_cell.length_b   1.000
_cell.length_c   1.000
_cell.angle_alpha   90.00
_cell.angle_beta   90.00
_cell.angle_gamma   90.00
#
_symmetry.space_group_name_H-M   'P 1'
#
loop_
_entity.id
_entity.type
_entity.pdbx_description
1 polymer ?
#
loop_
_entity_poly.entity_id
_entity_poly.type
_entity_poly.pdbx_seq_one_letter_code
_entity_poly.pdbx_strand_id
1 'polypeptide(L)'
;VGKDKKAAEILKDYDRVILACGASNPRDIKVPGRELKGIYFAVDFLRATTKSLLDSNFADKKFISIKGKNVMVIGAGIGGLMAAEYLKARGHNPTVYEATDAPGGHFVLAGKAPKKQAFTDAVMWDAEECKRMGIEIKTGVTVTPELIKEVKPDHVIVATGAHFVAPNIPGLDTAKDVYVAEDVLAGKAMPHGETIILGGGGVGCETAQFLIAHGVTDVRVMDSKRVGNKMGMLRTMFLDIEYPGETIKKSRGSKITAVGDHEITYAFTNKAKKTVEKTRHFDSLVIATGMHSRPTQDLTDACSELGIPCDVIGSAKKADMGIEATADAYAAAMNV
;
A
#
# COMPACT_ATOMS: atom_id res chain seq x y z
N VAL A 1 -27.71 41.95 19.49
CA VAL A 1 -28.21 42.53 20.74
C VAL A 1 -27.34 42.02 21.88
N GLY A 2 -27.10 42.88 22.83
CA GLY A 2 -26.29 42.58 24.01
C GLY A 2 -24.82 42.99 23.87
N LYS A 3 -24.16 42.65 22.74
CA LYS A 3 -22.77 43.03 22.47
C LYS A 3 -22.66 44.34 21.69
N ASP A 4 -23.32 44.42 20.55
CA ASP A 4 -23.20 45.56 19.62
C ASP A 4 -24.27 46.65 19.90
N LYS A 5 -25.44 46.29 20.40
CA LYS A 5 -26.51 47.17 20.83
C LYS A 5 -27.13 46.66 22.14
N LYS A 6 -27.15 47.50 23.16
CA LYS A 6 -27.67 47.11 24.46
C LYS A 6 -29.19 46.96 24.44
N ALA A 7 -29.73 45.97 25.15
CA ALA A 7 -31.16 45.73 25.22
C ALA A 7 -31.95 46.97 25.73
N ALA A 8 -31.39 47.69 26.69
CA ALA A 8 -31.99 48.92 27.24
C ALA A 8 -32.13 50.05 26.19
N GLU A 9 -31.28 50.07 25.15
CA GLU A 9 -31.41 51.05 24.07
C GLU A 9 -32.56 50.68 23.12
N ILE A 10 -32.69 49.39 22.83
CA ILE A 10 -33.79 48.88 21.97
C ILE A 10 -35.14 49.12 22.64
N LEU A 11 -35.24 48.85 23.95
CA LEU A 11 -36.48 49.07 24.74
C LEU A 11 -36.93 50.52 24.81
N LYS A 12 -36.09 51.49 24.50
CA LYS A 12 -36.49 52.91 24.41
C LYS A 12 -37.19 53.25 23.10
N ASP A 13 -36.90 52.50 22.05
CA ASP A 13 -37.36 52.81 20.70
C ASP A 13 -38.62 51.99 20.29
N TYR A 14 -39.00 50.97 21.09
CA TYR A 14 -40.10 50.06 20.75
C TYR A 14 -40.96 49.71 21.99
N ASP A 15 -42.27 49.69 21.79
CA ASP A 15 -43.25 49.32 22.83
C ASP A 15 -43.18 47.84 23.22
N ARG A 16 -42.76 46.99 22.27
CA ARG A 16 -42.63 45.55 22.45
C ARG A 16 -41.45 45.02 21.64
N VAL A 17 -40.76 44.00 22.17
CA VAL A 17 -39.64 43.35 21.50
C VAL A 17 -39.88 41.84 21.45
N ILE A 18 -39.79 41.25 20.27
CA ILE A 18 -39.84 39.81 20.08
C ILE A 18 -38.41 39.32 19.85
N LEU A 19 -37.94 38.42 20.69
CA LEU A 19 -36.62 37.81 20.55
C LEU A 19 -36.73 36.55 19.69
N ALA A 20 -36.29 36.65 18.44
CA ALA A 20 -36.25 35.53 17.48
C ALA A 20 -34.81 35.24 17.01
N CYS A 21 -33.86 35.22 17.99
CA CYS A 21 -32.41 35.18 17.72
C CYS A 21 -31.92 33.79 17.23
N GLY A 22 -32.71 32.75 17.42
CA GLY A 22 -32.29 31.39 17.13
C GLY A 22 -31.12 30.91 17.97
N ALA A 23 -30.50 29.81 17.58
CA ALA A 23 -29.31 29.24 18.17
C ALA A 23 -28.20 29.13 17.09
N SER A 24 -27.04 29.74 17.36
CA SER A 24 -25.89 29.71 16.45
C SER A 24 -24.71 28.87 16.95
N ASN A 25 -24.76 28.44 18.20
CA ASN A 25 -23.73 27.57 18.77
C ASN A 25 -24.18 26.11 18.67
N PRO A 26 -23.58 25.32 17.76
CA PRO A 26 -23.94 23.92 17.59
C PRO A 26 -23.47 23.10 18.81
N ARG A 27 -24.23 22.06 19.15
CA ARG A 27 -23.73 20.99 20.02
C ARG A 27 -22.79 20.10 19.20
N ASP A 28 -21.66 19.77 19.78
CA ASP A 28 -20.69 18.86 19.16
C ASP A 28 -20.63 17.54 19.93
N ILE A 29 -20.33 16.46 19.19
CA ILE A 29 -20.13 15.13 19.76
C ILE A 29 -18.62 14.87 19.87
N LYS A 30 -18.19 14.39 21.04
CA LYS A 30 -16.79 14.02 21.29
C LYS A 30 -16.61 12.54 21.00
N VAL A 31 -16.34 12.20 19.75
CA VAL A 31 -16.07 10.84 19.28
C VAL A 31 -14.77 10.82 18.47
N PRO A 32 -14.02 9.71 18.46
CA PRO A 32 -12.87 9.56 17.57
C PRO A 32 -13.27 9.80 16.11
N GLY A 33 -12.45 10.55 15.37
CA GLY A 33 -12.72 10.87 13.96
C GLY A 33 -13.57 12.12 13.74
N ARG A 34 -14.04 12.82 14.79
CA ARG A 34 -14.82 14.07 14.64
C ARG A 34 -14.03 15.17 13.92
N GLU A 35 -12.71 15.13 14.00
CA GLU A 35 -11.76 16.05 13.38
C GLU A 35 -11.51 15.78 11.89
N LEU A 36 -12.03 14.69 11.34
CA LEU A 36 -11.81 14.33 9.93
C LEU A 36 -12.45 15.36 8.99
N LYS A 37 -11.79 15.55 7.83
CA LYS A 37 -12.33 16.41 6.76
C LYS A 37 -13.68 15.88 6.26
N GLY A 38 -14.57 16.78 5.90
CA GLY A 38 -15.90 16.43 5.39
C GLY A 38 -16.98 16.33 6.48
N ILE A 39 -16.63 16.49 7.76
CA ILE A 39 -17.58 16.51 8.87
C ILE A 39 -17.82 17.97 9.30
N TYR A 40 -18.98 18.48 8.94
CA TYR A 40 -19.35 19.88 9.17
C TYR A 40 -20.53 19.98 10.12
N PHE A 41 -20.64 21.12 10.81
CA PHE A 41 -21.88 21.48 11.45
C PHE A 41 -22.94 21.84 10.40
N ALA A 42 -24.14 21.33 10.55
CA ALA A 42 -25.23 21.57 9.59
C ALA A 42 -25.46 23.07 9.34
N VAL A 43 -25.37 23.90 10.37
CA VAL A 43 -25.55 25.37 10.25
C VAL A 43 -24.45 25.98 9.39
N ASP A 44 -23.21 25.56 9.53
CA ASP A 44 -22.09 26.10 8.74
C ASP A 44 -22.16 25.65 7.28
N PHE A 45 -22.53 24.39 7.05
CA PHE A 45 -22.78 23.85 5.72
C PHE A 45 -23.92 24.63 5.00
N LEU A 46 -25.07 24.77 5.66
CA LEU A 46 -26.22 25.49 5.10
C LEU A 46 -25.91 26.97 4.89
N ARG A 47 -25.24 27.62 5.84
CA ARG A 47 -24.83 29.03 5.72
C ARG A 47 -23.92 29.26 4.53
N ALA A 48 -22.87 28.45 4.38
CA ALA A 48 -21.93 28.55 3.26
C ALA A 48 -22.65 28.37 1.93
N THR A 49 -23.49 27.36 1.81
CA THR A 49 -24.27 27.05 0.62
C THR A 49 -25.25 28.16 0.26
N THR A 50 -26.06 28.61 1.21
CA THR A 50 -27.06 29.68 1.02
C THR A 50 -26.39 30.99 0.66
N LYS A 51 -25.30 31.34 1.33
CA LYS A 51 -24.57 32.57 1.03
C LYS A 51 -23.97 32.56 -0.38
N SER A 52 -23.30 31.50 -0.77
CA SER A 52 -22.73 31.36 -2.11
C SER A 52 -23.81 31.41 -3.22
N LEU A 53 -24.98 30.80 -2.95
CA LEU A 53 -26.12 30.86 -3.88
C LEU A 53 -26.62 32.30 -4.04
N LEU A 54 -26.90 33.00 -2.93
CA LEU A 54 -27.50 34.31 -2.95
C LEU A 54 -26.55 35.40 -3.45
N ASP A 55 -25.28 35.33 -3.06
CA ASP A 55 -24.29 36.37 -3.38
C ASP A 55 -23.74 36.23 -4.81
N SER A 56 -23.66 35.01 -5.36
CA SER A 56 -22.90 34.76 -6.59
C SER A 56 -23.47 33.67 -7.50
N ASN A 57 -24.61 33.06 -7.17
CA ASN A 57 -25.14 31.88 -7.82
C ASN A 57 -24.08 30.76 -7.96
N PHE A 58 -23.34 30.51 -6.87
CA PHE A 58 -22.22 29.57 -6.74
C PHE A 58 -20.95 29.91 -7.54
N ALA A 59 -20.86 31.08 -8.18
CA ALA A 59 -19.71 31.46 -8.98
C ALA A 59 -18.44 31.70 -8.10
N ASP A 60 -18.62 32.07 -6.85
CA ASP A 60 -17.54 32.29 -5.89
C ASP A 60 -16.85 31.02 -5.38
N LYS A 61 -17.45 29.84 -5.64
CA LYS A 61 -16.98 28.51 -5.24
C LYS A 61 -16.71 28.36 -3.72
N LYS A 62 -17.34 29.19 -2.88
CA LYS A 62 -17.18 29.20 -1.43
C LYS A 62 -18.16 28.28 -0.69
N PHE A 63 -18.99 27.56 -1.38
CA PHE A 63 -19.88 26.58 -0.79
C PHE A 63 -19.19 25.23 -0.60
N ILE A 64 -19.70 24.45 0.34
CA ILE A 64 -19.22 23.09 0.58
C ILE A 64 -19.96 22.18 -0.42
N SER A 65 -19.24 21.69 -1.43
CA SER A 65 -19.80 20.77 -2.42
C SER A 65 -19.95 19.36 -1.85
N ILE A 66 -21.13 18.78 -2.02
CA ILE A 66 -21.40 17.35 -1.74
C ILE A 66 -21.37 16.49 -3.00
N LYS A 67 -20.99 17.08 -4.15
CA LYS A 67 -20.84 16.32 -5.39
C LYS A 67 -19.67 15.37 -5.28
N GLY A 68 -19.89 14.10 -5.59
CA GLY A 68 -18.83 13.11 -5.66
C GLY A 68 -17.75 13.51 -6.66
N LYS A 69 -16.50 13.25 -6.28
CA LYS A 69 -15.31 13.50 -7.11
C LYS A 69 -15.03 12.31 -8.01
N ASN A 70 -14.49 12.55 -9.21
CA ASN A 70 -13.92 11.52 -10.04
C ASN A 70 -12.48 11.26 -9.58
N VAL A 71 -12.21 10.08 -9.07
CA VAL A 71 -10.92 9.72 -8.47
C VAL A 71 -10.22 8.66 -9.31
N MET A 72 -9.00 8.96 -9.75
CA MET A 72 -8.14 8.00 -10.41
C MET A 72 -7.35 7.23 -9.35
N VAL A 73 -7.52 5.91 -9.28
CA VAL A 73 -6.74 5.02 -8.40
C VAL A 73 -5.78 4.22 -9.27
N ILE A 74 -4.48 4.34 -9.01
CA ILE A 74 -3.41 3.72 -9.82
C ILE A 74 -2.85 2.51 -9.09
N GLY A 75 -3.19 1.31 -9.56
CA GLY A 75 -2.83 0.01 -9.00
C GLY A 75 -4.02 -0.70 -8.37
N ALA A 76 -4.28 -1.93 -8.80
CA ALA A 76 -5.34 -2.81 -8.29
C ALA A 76 -4.81 -3.86 -7.30
N GLY A 77 -3.83 -3.52 -6.49
CA GLY A 77 -3.46 -4.29 -5.29
C GLY A 77 -4.41 -4.02 -4.13
N ILE A 78 -4.21 -4.66 -2.98
CA ILE A 78 -5.07 -4.53 -1.80
C ILE A 78 -5.31 -3.06 -1.37
N GLY A 79 -4.27 -2.21 -1.42
CA GLY A 79 -4.41 -0.80 -1.05
C GLY A 79 -5.28 -0.01 -2.02
N GLY A 80 -5.12 -0.21 -3.34
CA GLY A 80 -5.90 0.51 -4.36
C GLY A 80 -7.35 0.07 -4.41
N LEU A 81 -7.63 -1.24 -4.33
CA LEU A 81 -9.00 -1.77 -4.32
C LEU A 81 -9.77 -1.27 -3.09
N MET A 82 -9.20 -1.37 -1.89
CA MET A 82 -9.84 -0.86 -0.68
C MET A 82 -10.03 0.66 -0.71
N ALA A 83 -9.07 1.42 -1.26
CA ALA A 83 -9.25 2.86 -1.44
C ALA A 83 -10.46 3.16 -2.34
N ALA A 84 -10.60 2.42 -3.44
CA ALA A 84 -11.72 2.57 -4.36
C ALA A 84 -13.07 2.24 -3.71
N GLU A 85 -13.14 1.17 -2.91
CA GLU A 85 -14.34 0.81 -2.15
C GLU A 85 -14.74 1.91 -1.16
N TYR A 86 -13.80 2.41 -0.35
CA TYR A 86 -14.08 3.49 0.60
C TYR A 86 -14.51 4.78 -0.10
N LEU A 87 -13.87 5.13 -1.23
CA LEU A 87 -14.27 6.28 -2.04
C LEU A 87 -15.70 6.13 -2.56
N LYS A 88 -16.04 4.95 -3.09
CA LYS A 88 -17.39 4.66 -3.60
C LYS A 88 -18.44 4.72 -2.51
N ALA A 89 -18.16 4.15 -1.34
CA ALA A 89 -19.04 4.19 -0.18
C ALA A 89 -19.30 5.63 0.30
N ARG A 90 -18.37 6.56 0.05
CA ARG A 90 -18.49 7.98 0.36
C ARG A 90 -19.14 8.81 -0.75
N GLY A 91 -19.58 8.18 -1.83
CA GLY A 91 -20.28 8.84 -2.94
C GLY A 91 -19.37 9.44 -4.01
N HIS A 92 -18.08 9.10 -4.01
CA HIS A 92 -17.15 9.44 -5.08
C HIS A 92 -17.26 8.43 -6.26
N ASN A 93 -16.63 8.77 -7.38
CA ASN A 93 -16.59 7.94 -8.59
C ASN A 93 -15.15 7.50 -8.86
N PRO A 94 -14.65 6.46 -8.18
CA PRO A 94 -13.34 5.92 -8.45
C PRO A 94 -13.31 5.10 -9.74
N THR A 95 -12.20 5.21 -10.49
CA THR A 95 -11.80 4.29 -11.56
C THR A 95 -10.41 3.78 -11.22
N VAL A 96 -10.25 2.46 -11.20
CA VAL A 96 -8.98 1.80 -10.89
C VAL A 96 -8.26 1.45 -12.18
N TYR A 97 -6.97 1.78 -12.28
CA TYR A 97 -6.09 1.45 -13.40
C TYR A 97 -5.01 0.48 -12.94
N GLU A 98 -4.88 -0.64 -13.62
CA GLU A 98 -3.92 -1.71 -13.29
C GLU A 98 -3.06 -2.00 -14.51
N ALA A 99 -1.74 -1.99 -14.30
CA ALA A 99 -0.77 -2.21 -15.37
C ALA A 99 -0.74 -3.65 -15.88
N THR A 100 -1.07 -4.61 -15.02
CA THR A 100 -1.13 -6.04 -15.37
C THR A 100 -2.52 -6.42 -15.88
N ASP A 101 -2.63 -7.63 -16.43
CA ASP A 101 -3.88 -8.13 -17.01
C ASP A 101 -4.94 -8.54 -15.96
N ALA A 102 -4.57 -8.56 -14.68
CA ALA A 102 -5.45 -8.95 -13.59
C ALA A 102 -5.18 -8.15 -12.31
N PRO A 103 -6.22 -7.87 -11.49
CA PRO A 103 -6.05 -7.26 -10.18
C PRO A 103 -5.41 -8.23 -9.17
N GLY A 104 -4.95 -7.70 -8.04
CA GLY A 104 -4.50 -8.47 -6.88
C GLY A 104 -3.06 -8.16 -6.43
N GLY A 105 -2.17 -7.79 -7.37
CA GLY A 105 -0.79 -7.40 -7.06
C GLY A 105 -0.05 -8.45 -6.22
N HIS A 106 0.76 -7.99 -5.27
CA HIS A 106 1.58 -8.88 -4.43
C HIS A 106 0.78 -9.79 -3.48
N PHE A 107 -0.51 -9.52 -3.22
CA PHE A 107 -1.33 -10.44 -2.43
C PHE A 107 -1.62 -11.76 -3.14
N VAL A 108 -1.70 -11.74 -4.47
CA VAL A 108 -1.79 -12.98 -5.27
C VAL A 108 -0.50 -13.79 -5.13
N LEU A 109 0.67 -13.14 -5.17
CA LEU A 109 1.96 -13.81 -4.98
C LEU A 109 2.12 -14.35 -3.55
N ALA A 110 1.73 -13.57 -2.54
CA ALA A 110 1.75 -14.01 -1.14
C ALA A 110 0.89 -15.26 -0.90
N GLY A 111 -0.24 -15.36 -1.60
CA GLY A 111 -1.11 -16.54 -1.54
C GLY A 111 -0.56 -17.80 -2.19
N LYS A 112 0.53 -17.70 -2.98
CA LYS A 112 1.19 -18.87 -3.58
C LYS A 112 2.00 -19.70 -2.60
N ALA A 113 2.44 -19.10 -1.50
CA ALA A 113 3.10 -19.86 -0.43
C ALA A 113 2.14 -20.87 0.21
N PRO A 114 2.62 -22.04 0.67
CA PRO A 114 1.77 -23.06 1.30
C PRO A 114 0.92 -22.49 2.44
N LYS A 115 -0.37 -22.86 2.47
CA LYS A 115 -1.37 -22.46 3.47
C LYS A 115 -1.69 -20.96 3.53
N LYS A 116 -1.37 -20.21 2.47
CA LYS A 116 -1.61 -18.76 2.38
C LYS A 116 -2.62 -18.35 1.32
N GLN A 117 -3.38 -19.29 0.77
CA GLN A 117 -4.41 -19.03 -0.24
C GLN A 117 -5.37 -17.89 0.16
N ALA A 118 -5.64 -17.73 1.46
CA ALA A 118 -6.49 -16.66 1.98
C ALA A 118 -6.07 -15.25 1.57
N PHE A 119 -4.78 -15.00 1.27
CA PHE A 119 -4.33 -13.69 0.76
C PHE A 119 -4.84 -13.45 -0.67
N THR A 120 -4.74 -14.48 -1.53
CA THR A 120 -5.31 -14.41 -2.88
C THR A 120 -6.82 -14.26 -2.80
N ASP A 121 -7.50 -15.07 -1.98
CA ASP A 121 -8.96 -15.06 -1.86
C ASP A 121 -9.45 -13.67 -1.39
N ALA A 122 -8.77 -13.06 -0.42
CA ALA A 122 -9.13 -11.74 0.09
C ALA A 122 -9.05 -10.67 -1.00
N VAL A 123 -7.92 -10.56 -1.69
CA VAL A 123 -7.75 -9.50 -2.70
C VAL A 123 -8.62 -9.72 -3.94
N MET A 124 -8.91 -10.97 -4.27
CA MET A 124 -9.86 -11.28 -5.37
C MET A 124 -11.30 -10.98 -4.97
N TRP A 125 -11.64 -11.16 -3.67
CA TRP A 125 -12.93 -10.74 -3.14
C TRP A 125 -13.10 -9.22 -3.23
N ASP A 126 -12.09 -8.42 -2.84
CA ASP A 126 -12.11 -6.96 -2.98
C ASP A 126 -12.28 -6.54 -4.44
N ALA A 127 -11.62 -7.22 -5.39
CA ALA A 127 -11.77 -6.93 -6.81
C ALA A 127 -13.20 -7.20 -7.32
N GLU A 128 -13.83 -8.28 -6.88
CA GLU A 128 -15.24 -8.59 -7.20
C GLU A 128 -16.19 -7.62 -6.48
N GLU A 129 -15.89 -7.23 -5.23
CA GLU A 129 -16.67 -6.23 -4.51
C GLU A 129 -16.63 -4.88 -5.22
N CYS A 130 -15.47 -4.43 -5.68
CA CYS A 130 -15.35 -3.25 -6.52
C CYS A 130 -16.28 -3.30 -7.73
N LYS A 131 -16.30 -4.43 -8.46
CA LYS A 131 -17.20 -4.63 -9.60
C LYS A 131 -18.67 -4.58 -9.19
N ARG A 132 -19.03 -5.24 -8.08
CA ARG A 132 -20.39 -5.25 -7.52
C ARG A 132 -20.85 -3.83 -7.12
N MET A 133 -19.94 -2.99 -6.64
CA MET A 133 -20.20 -1.59 -6.34
C MET A 133 -20.26 -0.69 -7.60
N GLY A 134 -20.04 -1.24 -8.79
CA GLY A 134 -20.00 -0.50 -10.04
C GLY A 134 -18.74 0.36 -10.18
N ILE A 135 -17.62 -0.08 -9.62
CA ILE A 135 -16.31 0.53 -9.81
C ILE A 135 -15.65 -0.10 -11.03
N GLU A 136 -15.26 0.73 -11.99
CA GLU A 136 -14.53 0.28 -13.18
C GLU A 136 -13.07 -0.04 -12.83
N ILE A 137 -12.59 -1.24 -13.19
CA ILE A 137 -11.20 -1.66 -13.08
C ILE A 137 -10.66 -1.87 -14.50
N LYS A 138 -9.74 -1.01 -14.94
CA LYS A 138 -9.08 -1.06 -16.25
C LYS A 138 -7.76 -1.77 -16.12
N THR A 139 -7.69 -3.04 -16.50
CA THR A 139 -6.48 -3.85 -16.53
C THR A 139 -5.69 -3.65 -17.82
N GLY A 140 -4.39 -3.98 -17.84
CA GLY A 140 -3.50 -3.77 -18.98
C GLY A 140 -3.18 -2.30 -19.26
N VAL A 141 -3.45 -1.38 -18.31
CA VAL A 141 -3.29 0.05 -18.49
C VAL A 141 -2.24 0.61 -17.51
N THR A 142 -1.07 0.93 -18.04
CA THR A 142 -0.06 1.67 -17.28
C THR A 142 -0.40 3.17 -17.31
N VAL A 143 -0.64 3.75 -16.14
CA VAL A 143 -0.90 5.19 -16.03
C VAL A 143 0.40 5.97 -16.22
N THR A 144 0.35 6.95 -17.12
CA THR A 144 1.42 7.90 -17.40
C THR A 144 0.97 9.32 -17.07
N PRO A 145 1.89 10.31 -16.98
CA PRO A 145 1.55 11.73 -16.89
C PRO A 145 0.55 12.19 -17.95
N GLU A 146 0.68 11.70 -19.19
CA GLU A 146 -0.20 12.05 -20.31
C GLU A 146 -1.63 11.56 -20.05
N LEU A 147 -1.81 10.34 -19.53
CA LEU A 147 -3.13 9.81 -19.21
C LEU A 147 -3.81 10.61 -18.08
N ILE A 148 -3.04 11.08 -17.08
CA ILE A 148 -3.59 11.98 -16.04
C ILE A 148 -4.06 13.30 -16.66
N LYS A 149 -3.26 13.88 -17.58
CA LYS A 149 -3.61 15.11 -18.31
C LYS A 149 -4.86 14.94 -19.21
N GLU A 150 -5.03 13.77 -19.80
CA GLU A 150 -6.20 13.44 -20.63
C GLU A 150 -7.47 13.28 -19.78
N VAL A 151 -7.40 12.42 -18.74
CA VAL A 151 -8.55 12.07 -17.89
C VAL A 151 -8.99 13.23 -17.00
N LYS A 152 -8.04 14.05 -16.52
CA LYS A 152 -8.27 15.19 -15.61
C LYS A 152 -9.16 14.83 -14.40
N PRO A 153 -8.73 13.86 -13.58
CA PRO A 153 -9.48 13.50 -12.39
C PRO A 153 -9.50 14.65 -11.38
N ASP A 154 -10.47 14.64 -10.47
CA ASP A 154 -10.54 15.60 -9.36
C ASP A 154 -9.51 15.26 -8.26
N HIS A 155 -9.04 14.00 -8.20
CA HIS A 155 -8.04 13.50 -7.24
C HIS A 155 -7.35 12.25 -7.79
N VAL A 156 -6.09 12.03 -7.41
CA VAL A 156 -5.32 10.83 -7.77
C VAL A 156 -4.86 10.12 -6.51
N ILE A 157 -5.02 8.79 -6.47
CA ILE A 157 -4.43 7.91 -5.44
C ILE A 157 -3.44 6.97 -6.13
N VAL A 158 -2.16 7.08 -5.77
CA VAL A 158 -1.08 6.24 -6.30
C VAL A 158 -0.83 5.07 -5.36
N ALA A 159 -1.23 3.87 -5.78
CA ALA A 159 -1.11 2.60 -5.06
C ALA A 159 -0.31 1.56 -5.87
N THR A 160 0.71 2.01 -6.61
CA THR A 160 1.51 1.21 -7.55
C THR A 160 2.37 0.13 -6.88
N GLY A 161 2.44 0.14 -5.55
CA GLY A 161 3.14 -0.88 -4.79
C GLY A 161 4.66 -0.78 -4.82
N ALA A 162 5.32 -1.91 -4.63
CA ALA A 162 6.77 -2.05 -4.59
C ALA A 162 7.24 -3.08 -5.63
N HIS A 163 8.54 -3.23 -5.75
CA HIS A 163 9.17 -4.25 -6.60
C HIS A 163 10.44 -4.78 -5.91
N PHE A 164 10.85 -5.97 -6.30
CA PHE A 164 12.10 -6.53 -5.82
C PHE A 164 13.28 -5.86 -6.54
N VAL A 165 14.33 -5.54 -5.76
CA VAL A 165 15.56 -4.98 -6.29
C VAL A 165 16.70 -5.92 -5.91
N ALA A 166 17.48 -6.32 -6.89
CA ALA A 166 18.70 -7.09 -6.64
C ALA A 166 19.68 -6.24 -5.82
N PRO A 167 20.30 -6.80 -4.77
CA PRO A 167 21.28 -6.07 -3.99
C PRO A 167 22.55 -5.84 -4.81
N ASN A 168 23.25 -4.76 -4.54
CA ASN A 168 24.54 -4.51 -5.15
C ASN A 168 25.60 -5.42 -4.47
N ILE A 169 25.78 -6.62 -5.03
CA ILE A 169 26.78 -7.60 -4.59
C ILE A 169 27.72 -7.86 -5.77
N PRO A 170 29.05 -7.76 -5.59
CA PRO A 170 30.01 -8.03 -6.65
C PRO A 170 29.78 -9.38 -7.33
N GLY A 171 29.67 -9.37 -8.65
CA GLY A 171 29.49 -10.55 -9.51
C GLY A 171 28.05 -11.07 -9.61
N LEU A 172 27.08 -10.51 -8.90
CA LEU A 172 25.69 -10.96 -8.96
C LEU A 172 25.05 -10.71 -10.33
N ASP A 173 25.45 -9.63 -11.00
CA ASP A 173 24.97 -9.23 -12.32
C ASP A 173 25.43 -10.14 -13.47
N THR A 174 26.49 -10.89 -13.25
CA THR A 174 27.09 -11.82 -14.23
C THR A 174 26.89 -13.30 -13.88
N ALA A 175 26.41 -13.58 -12.67
CA ALA A 175 26.18 -14.95 -12.19
C ALA A 175 25.02 -15.62 -12.97
N LYS A 176 25.13 -16.94 -13.19
CA LYS A 176 24.10 -17.74 -13.83
C LYS A 176 23.11 -18.30 -12.83
N ASP A 177 21.96 -18.73 -13.33
CA ASP A 177 20.89 -19.35 -12.54
C ASP A 177 20.48 -18.54 -11.31
N VAL A 178 20.42 -17.21 -11.51
CA VAL A 178 19.96 -16.23 -10.52
C VAL A 178 18.52 -15.83 -10.80
N TYR A 179 17.66 -15.97 -9.82
CA TYR A 179 16.22 -15.72 -9.91
C TYR A 179 15.78 -14.69 -8.88
N VAL A 180 14.72 -13.95 -9.15
CA VAL A 180 14.04 -13.14 -8.13
C VAL A 180 12.87 -13.92 -7.53
N ALA A 181 12.67 -13.77 -6.22
CA ALA A 181 11.60 -14.48 -5.50
C ALA A 181 10.22 -14.23 -6.10
N GLU A 182 9.98 -13.05 -6.67
CA GLU A 182 8.73 -12.69 -7.35
C GLU A 182 8.45 -13.61 -8.53
N ASP A 183 9.43 -13.84 -9.40
CA ASP A 183 9.28 -14.70 -10.57
C ASP A 183 9.14 -16.18 -10.20
N VAL A 184 9.81 -16.60 -9.14
CA VAL A 184 9.65 -17.96 -8.58
C VAL A 184 8.23 -18.18 -8.07
N LEU A 185 7.72 -17.27 -7.22
CA LEU A 185 6.34 -17.35 -6.68
C LEU A 185 5.28 -17.17 -7.77
N ALA A 186 5.57 -16.40 -8.83
CA ALA A 186 4.70 -16.27 -9.98
C ALA A 186 4.68 -17.52 -10.89
N GLY A 187 5.58 -18.48 -10.66
CA GLY A 187 5.73 -19.68 -11.50
C GLY A 187 6.40 -19.41 -12.84
N LYS A 188 7.02 -18.25 -13.03
CA LYS A 188 7.76 -17.90 -14.25
C LYS A 188 9.15 -18.56 -14.32
N ALA A 189 9.70 -18.89 -13.15
CA ALA A 189 10.97 -19.55 -13.01
C ALA A 189 10.90 -20.61 -11.92
N MET A 190 11.60 -21.74 -12.11
CA MET A 190 11.68 -22.81 -11.13
C MET A 190 13.15 -23.16 -10.87
N PRO A 191 13.71 -22.74 -9.75
CA PRO A 191 15.03 -23.14 -9.27
C PRO A 191 15.17 -24.65 -9.15
N HIS A 192 16.40 -25.15 -9.31
CA HIS A 192 16.72 -26.57 -9.26
C HIS A 192 17.99 -26.82 -8.43
N GLY A 193 18.22 -28.08 -8.05
CA GLY A 193 19.43 -28.51 -7.35
C GLY A 193 19.60 -27.87 -5.97
N GLU A 194 20.85 -27.64 -5.56
CA GLU A 194 21.17 -26.90 -4.32
C GLU A 194 20.77 -25.45 -4.51
N THR A 195 19.62 -25.09 -3.94
CA THR A 195 19.02 -23.75 -4.07
C THR A 195 19.34 -22.91 -2.85
N ILE A 196 20.00 -21.77 -3.05
CA ILE A 196 20.25 -20.78 -1.99
C ILE A 196 19.31 -19.59 -2.16
N ILE A 197 18.64 -19.21 -1.09
CA ILE A 197 17.77 -18.02 -1.03
C ILE A 197 18.47 -16.95 -0.20
N LEU A 198 18.78 -15.81 -0.81
CA LEU A 198 19.34 -14.65 -0.13
C LEU A 198 18.22 -13.76 0.42
N GLY A 199 18.20 -13.61 1.73
CA GLY A 199 17.20 -12.88 2.48
C GLY A 199 16.25 -13.79 3.24
N GLY A 200 16.32 -13.75 4.55
CA GLY A 200 15.53 -14.56 5.48
C GLY A 200 14.34 -13.81 6.06
N GLY A 201 13.79 -12.83 5.35
CA GLY A 201 12.52 -12.18 5.67
C GLY A 201 11.31 -13.10 5.38
N GLY A 202 10.10 -12.56 5.50
CA GLY A 202 8.87 -13.30 5.18
C GLY A 202 8.92 -13.93 3.79
N VAL A 203 9.18 -13.11 2.77
CA VAL A 203 9.21 -13.55 1.37
C VAL A 203 10.23 -14.68 1.13
N GLY A 204 11.47 -14.55 1.64
CA GLY A 204 12.47 -15.60 1.45
C GLY A 204 12.10 -16.92 2.12
N CYS A 205 11.49 -16.86 3.30
CA CYS A 205 10.99 -18.07 3.98
C CYS A 205 9.80 -18.68 3.22
N GLU A 206 8.88 -17.86 2.71
CA GLU A 206 7.73 -18.29 1.92
C GLU A 206 8.15 -18.88 0.58
N THR A 207 9.16 -18.30 -0.06
CA THR A 207 9.77 -18.86 -1.28
C THR A 207 10.41 -20.21 -1.00
N ALA A 208 11.10 -20.38 0.13
CA ALA A 208 11.64 -21.67 0.53
C ALA A 208 10.55 -22.75 0.68
N GLN A 209 9.45 -22.41 1.36
CA GLN A 209 8.30 -23.30 1.51
C GLN A 209 7.68 -23.65 0.16
N PHE A 210 7.52 -22.66 -0.72
CA PHE A 210 7.00 -22.85 -2.07
C PHE A 210 7.86 -23.83 -2.86
N LEU A 211 9.20 -23.66 -2.85
CA LEU A 211 10.13 -24.53 -3.56
C LEU A 211 10.08 -25.99 -3.05
N ILE A 212 10.07 -26.19 -1.74
CA ILE A 212 9.91 -27.52 -1.14
C ILE A 212 8.59 -28.15 -1.57
N ALA A 213 7.49 -27.41 -1.55
CA ALA A 213 6.18 -27.91 -1.99
C ALA A 213 6.14 -28.29 -3.48
N HIS A 214 7.05 -27.73 -4.28
CA HIS A 214 7.21 -28.04 -5.71
C HIS A 214 8.37 -29.00 -6.02
N GLY A 215 8.90 -29.70 -5.00
CA GLY A 215 9.84 -30.80 -5.18
C GLY A 215 11.32 -30.42 -5.18
N VAL A 216 11.68 -29.18 -4.90
CA VAL A 216 13.09 -28.79 -4.68
C VAL A 216 13.50 -29.22 -3.28
N THR A 217 14.41 -30.18 -3.16
CA THR A 217 14.71 -30.86 -1.88
C THR A 217 15.89 -30.26 -1.11
N ASP A 218 16.80 -29.53 -1.77
CA ASP A 218 17.95 -28.89 -1.11
C ASP A 218 17.79 -27.36 -1.14
N VAL A 219 17.11 -26.83 -0.13
CA VAL A 219 16.84 -25.40 -0.01
C VAL A 219 17.53 -24.81 1.22
N ARG A 220 18.28 -23.75 1.03
CA ARG A 220 18.97 -23.00 2.09
C ARG A 220 18.60 -21.53 2.09
N VAL A 221 18.12 -21.03 3.21
CA VAL A 221 17.89 -19.59 3.40
C VAL A 221 19.09 -18.98 4.14
N MET A 222 19.67 -17.95 3.55
CA MET A 222 20.80 -17.21 4.11
C MET A 222 20.43 -15.76 4.39
N ASP A 223 20.78 -15.29 5.60
CA ASP A 223 20.54 -13.90 6.02
C ASP A 223 21.65 -13.40 6.94
N SER A 224 21.98 -12.12 6.85
CA SER A 224 22.89 -11.43 7.78
C SER A 224 22.32 -11.34 9.19
N LYS A 225 21.02 -11.49 9.35
CA LYS A 225 20.28 -11.55 10.62
C LYS A 225 19.74 -12.96 10.87
N ARG A 226 18.79 -13.08 11.77
CA ARG A 226 18.09 -14.34 12.04
C ARG A 226 17.05 -14.60 10.92
N VAL A 227 17.09 -15.78 10.32
CA VAL A 227 16.07 -16.23 9.36
C VAL A 227 14.69 -16.24 10.02
N GLY A 228 13.68 -15.69 9.36
CA GLY A 228 12.34 -15.50 9.91
C GLY A 228 12.21 -14.38 10.94
N ASN A 229 13.16 -13.44 10.98
CA ASN A 229 13.20 -12.37 11.99
C ASN A 229 11.93 -11.52 12.08
N LYS A 230 11.27 -11.26 10.93
CA LYS A 230 10.04 -10.45 10.86
C LYS A 230 8.75 -11.26 10.97
N MET A 231 8.82 -12.58 11.08
CA MET A 231 7.64 -13.46 11.10
C MET A 231 6.99 -13.60 12.48
N GLY A 232 7.62 -13.08 13.54
CA GLY A 232 7.10 -13.22 14.91
C GLY A 232 6.84 -14.67 15.33
N MET A 233 5.69 -14.94 15.96
CA MET A 233 5.27 -16.30 16.35
C MET A 233 5.01 -17.20 15.14
N LEU A 234 4.64 -16.66 13.99
CA LEU A 234 4.41 -17.43 12.75
C LEU A 234 5.68 -18.17 12.31
N ARG A 235 6.86 -17.64 12.64
CA ARG A 235 8.13 -18.30 12.36
C ARG A 235 8.18 -19.71 12.98
N THR A 236 7.80 -19.85 14.24
CA THR A 236 7.83 -21.16 14.94
C THR A 236 6.85 -22.12 14.31
N MET A 237 5.64 -21.70 14.03
CA MET A 237 4.60 -22.56 13.45
C MET A 237 4.96 -22.98 12.02
N PHE A 238 5.28 -22.02 11.15
CA PHE A 238 5.39 -22.27 9.71
C PHE A 238 6.81 -22.61 9.25
N LEU A 239 7.83 -22.33 10.05
CA LEU A 239 9.20 -22.56 9.61
C LEU A 239 9.92 -23.65 10.46
N ASP A 240 9.70 -23.65 11.77
CA ASP A 240 10.45 -24.55 12.65
C ASP A 240 9.72 -25.89 12.87
N ILE A 241 8.40 -25.88 12.93
CA ILE A 241 7.59 -27.10 13.14
C ILE A 241 7.32 -27.81 11.82
N GLU A 242 6.84 -27.11 10.80
CA GLU A 242 6.48 -27.72 9.51
C GLU A 242 7.69 -28.04 8.63
N TYR A 243 8.74 -27.22 8.73
CA TYR A 243 9.98 -27.38 7.97
C TYR A 243 11.18 -27.39 8.92
N PRO A 244 11.45 -28.51 9.61
CA PRO A 244 12.57 -28.64 10.50
C PRO A 244 13.91 -28.43 9.75
N GLY A 245 14.98 -28.18 10.47
CA GLY A 245 16.25 -27.72 9.94
C GLY A 245 16.90 -28.56 8.84
N GLU A 246 16.48 -29.81 8.70
CA GLU A 246 16.93 -30.71 7.63
C GLU A 246 16.17 -30.43 6.31
N THR A 247 14.90 -29.95 6.37
CA THR A 247 14.09 -29.65 5.20
C THR A 247 14.43 -28.28 4.61
N ILE A 248 14.47 -27.23 5.46
CA ILE A 248 14.94 -25.90 5.07
C ILE A 248 16.17 -25.57 5.90
N LYS A 249 17.32 -25.58 5.27
CA LYS A 249 18.61 -25.24 5.91
C LYS A 249 18.65 -23.73 6.17
N LYS A 250 19.03 -23.31 7.38
CA LYS A 250 19.00 -21.90 7.82
C LYS A 250 20.42 -21.43 8.19
N SER A 251 20.95 -20.47 7.43
CA SER A 251 22.26 -19.85 7.68
C SER A 251 22.07 -18.40 8.14
N ARG A 252 22.12 -18.19 9.46
CA ARG A 252 22.04 -16.86 10.09
C ARG A 252 23.41 -16.20 10.18
N GLY A 253 23.43 -14.85 10.21
CA GLY A 253 24.65 -14.07 10.39
C GLY A 253 25.58 -14.15 9.19
N SER A 254 25.07 -14.55 8.02
CA SER A 254 25.81 -14.71 6.77
C SER A 254 25.64 -13.47 5.90
N LYS A 255 26.66 -12.62 5.87
CA LYS A 255 26.70 -11.46 4.97
C LYS A 255 27.37 -11.87 3.66
N ILE A 256 26.64 -11.85 2.57
CA ILE A 256 27.18 -12.16 1.24
C ILE A 256 28.13 -11.04 0.81
N THR A 257 29.33 -11.39 0.38
CA THR A 257 30.39 -10.46 -0.05
C THR A 257 30.67 -10.51 -1.54
N ALA A 258 30.42 -11.67 -2.19
CA ALA A 258 30.55 -11.81 -3.62
C ALA A 258 29.70 -12.99 -4.13
N VAL A 259 29.36 -12.96 -5.42
CA VAL A 259 28.73 -14.05 -6.17
C VAL A 259 29.58 -14.33 -7.40
N GLY A 260 29.92 -15.58 -7.62
CA GLY A 260 30.58 -16.08 -8.81
C GLY A 260 29.66 -17.00 -9.61
N ASP A 261 30.23 -17.67 -10.60
CA ASP A 261 29.49 -18.67 -11.37
C ASP A 261 29.25 -19.90 -10.49
N HIS A 262 28.00 -20.13 -10.05
CA HIS A 262 27.56 -21.18 -9.14
C HIS A 262 28.28 -21.22 -7.78
N GLU A 263 28.82 -20.11 -7.31
CA GLU A 263 29.45 -20.00 -6.00
C GLU A 263 29.17 -18.67 -5.33
N ILE A 264 28.86 -18.67 -4.02
CA ILE A 264 28.75 -17.48 -3.22
C ILE A 264 29.86 -17.41 -2.18
N THR A 265 30.39 -16.22 -1.95
CA THR A 265 31.28 -15.90 -0.83
C THR A 265 30.50 -15.15 0.25
N TYR A 266 30.64 -15.56 1.49
CA TYR A 266 29.95 -14.93 2.60
C TYR A 266 30.82 -14.84 3.84
N ALA A 267 30.69 -13.73 4.56
CA ALA A 267 31.32 -13.48 5.83
C ALA A 267 30.36 -13.81 6.99
N PHE A 268 30.86 -14.45 8.04
CA PHE A 268 30.11 -14.70 9.26
C PHE A 268 31.05 -14.64 10.50
N THR A 269 30.47 -14.32 11.65
CA THR A 269 31.22 -14.33 12.91
C THR A 269 31.18 -15.72 13.54
N ASN A 270 32.34 -16.33 13.69
CA ASN A 270 32.47 -17.67 14.26
C ASN A 270 32.36 -17.67 15.82
N LYS A 271 32.39 -18.85 16.44
CA LYS A 271 32.29 -19.00 17.90
C LYS A 271 33.44 -18.27 18.66
N ALA A 272 34.59 -18.08 18.02
CA ALA A 272 35.72 -17.34 18.58
C ALA A 272 35.60 -15.81 18.36
N LYS A 273 34.42 -15.31 17.96
CA LYS A 273 34.13 -13.89 17.67
C LYS A 273 35.01 -13.29 16.55
N LYS A 274 35.58 -14.12 15.69
CA LYS A 274 36.33 -13.67 14.51
C LYS A 274 35.43 -13.72 13.28
N THR A 275 35.50 -12.69 12.43
CA THR A 275 34.88 -12.70 11.10
C THR A 275 35.69 -13.62 10.18
N VAL A 276 35.05 -14.56 9.57
CA VAL A 276 35.63 -15.55 8.66
C VAL A 276 34.82 -15.53 7.34
N GLU A 277 35.51 -15.59 6.23
CA GLU A 277 34.89 -15.81 4.93
C GLU A 277 34.88 -17.27 4.58
N LYS A 278 33.82 -17.69 3.87
CA LYS A 278 33.65 -19.00 3.26
C LYS A 278 32.98 -18.87 1.93
N THR A 279 33.24 -19.84 1.05
CA THR A 279 32.55 -20.05 -0.19
C THR A 279 31.56 -21.23 -0.07
N ARG A 280 30.53 -21.20 -0.88
CA ARG A 280 29.54 -22.26 -1.01
C ARG A 280 29.06 -22.34 -2.43
N HIS A 281 28.99 -23.56 -2.94
CA HIS A 281 28.35 -23.86 -4.23
C HIS A 281 26.82 -23.67 -4.16
N PHE A 282 26.19 -23.37 -5.29
CA PHE A 282 24.76 -23.44 -5.56
C PHE A 282 24.50 -23.84 -7.00
N ASP A 283 23.39 -24.53 -7.24
CA ASP A 283 22.84 -24.75 -8.58
C ASP A 283 21.88 -23.62 -8.97
N SER A 284 21.17 -23.08 -7.99
CA SER A 284 20.25 -21.94 -8.16
C SER A 284 20.37 -20.94 -7.04
N LEU A 285 20.32 -19.65 -7.36
CA LEU A 285 20.37 -18.55 -6.40
C LEU A 285 19.08 -17.71 -6.51
N VAL A 286 18.35 -17.56 -5.41
CA VAL A 286 17.11 -16.77 -5.37
C VAL A 286 17.30 -15.52 -4.53
N ILE A 287 17.01 -14.37 -5.11
CA ILE A 287 17.11 -13.07 -4.44
C ILE A 287 15.77 -12.73 -3.77
N ALA A 288 15.79 -12.60 -2.44
CA ALA A 288 14.65 -12.24 -1.60
C ALA A 288 15.01 -11.17 -0.56
N THR A 289 15.90 -10.24 -0.93
CA THR A 289 16.54 -9.28 -0.01
C THR A 289 15.66 -8.10 0.35
N GLY A 290 14.43 -8.04 -0.13
CA GLY A 290 13.44 -7.04 0.19
C GLY A 290 12.86 -6.35 -1.04
N MET A 291 11.88 -5.51 -0.80
CA MET A 291 11.20 -4.72 -1.83
C MET A 291 11.48 -3.24 -1.62
N HIS A 292 11.49 -2.49 -2.71
CA HIS A 292 11.57 -1.05 -2.75
C HIS A 292 10.31 -0.48 -3.37
N SER A 293 9.83 0.64 -2.86
CA SER A 293 8.70 1.36 -3.44
C SER A 293 8.96 1.65 -4.91
N ARG A 294 7.95 1.47 -5.76
CA ARG A 294 8.05 1.88 -7.16
C ARG A 294 8.19 3.38 -7.25
N PRO A 295 8.98 3.92 -8.19
CA PRO A 295 9.05 5.37 -8.43
C PRO A 295 7.66 5.93 -8.73
N THR A 296 7.31 7.03 -8.11
CA THR A 296 6.01 7.71 -8.27
C THR A 296 6.18 9.18 -8.65
N GLN A 297 7.42 9.66 -8.74
CA GLN A 297 7.73 11.08 -8.91
C GLN A 297 7.06 11.67 -10.16
N ASP A 298 7.15 10.99 -11.31
CA ASP A 298 6.56 11.47 -12.57
C ASP A 298 5.04 11.67 -12.46
N LEU A 299 4.35 10.78 -11.73
CA LEU A 299 2.90 10.87 -11.52
C LEU A 299 2.55 12.00 -10.56
N THR A 300 3.30 12.14 -9.46
CA THR A 300 3.06 13.21 -8.48
C THR A 300 3.40 14.59 -9.03
N ASP A 301 4.44 14.71 -9.85
CA ASP A 301 4.80 15.96 -10.53
C ASP A 301 3.70 16.36 -11.52
N ALA A 302 3.22 15.43 -12.34
CA ALA A 302 2.12 15.69 -13.25
C ALA A 302 0.85 16.17 -12.53
N CYS A 303 0.52 15.56 -11.39
CA CYS A 303 -0.60 16.01 -10.56
C CYS A 303 -0.37 17.43 -10.03
N SER A 304 0.84 17.72 -9.55
CA SER A 304 1.21 19.04 -9.03
C SER A 304 1.13 20.13 -10.11
N GLU A 305 1.64 19.86 -11.31
CA GLU A 305 1.56 20.77 -12.46
C GLU A 305 0.10 21.10 -12.86
N LEU A 306 -0.79 20.14 -12.72
CA LEU A 306 -2.21 20.27 -13.04
C LEU A 306 -3.05 20.82 -11.88
N GLY A 307 -2.46 21.00 -10.70
CA GLY A 307 -3.18 21.38 -9.48
C GLY A 307 -4.15 20.30 -8.98
N ILE A 308 -3.92 19.03 -9.33
CA ILE A 308 -4.71 17.89 -8.91
C ILE A 308 -4.15 17.35 -7.59
N PRO A 309 -4.94 17.25 -6.52
CA PRO A 309 -4.52 16.62 -5.28
C PRO A 309 -4.12 15.15 -5.51
N CYS A 310 -3.02 14.71 -4.89
CA CYS A 310 -2.47 13.37 -5.07
C CYS A 310 -1.99 12.79 -3.74
N ASP A 311 -2.43 11.56 -3.45
CA ASP A 311 -1.96 10.77 -2.30
C ASP A 311 -1.22 9.53 -2.79
N VAL A 312 -0.03 9.28 -2.22
CA VAL A 312 0.72 8.03 -2.44
C VAL A 312 0.49 7.13 -1.23
N ILE A 313 0.03 5.89 -1.45
CA ILE A 313 -0.40 4.97 -0.39
C ILE A 313 0.31 3.63 -0.43
N GLY A 314 0.29 2.93 0.71
CA GLY A 314 0.78 1.57 0.87
C GLY A 314 2.25 1.41 0.47
N SER A 315 2.58 0.30 -0.17
CA SER A 315 3.97 0.00 -0.54
C SER A 315 4.56 0.92 -1.62
N ALA A 316 3.75 1.73 -2.31
CA ALA A 316 4.25 2.80 -3.17
C ALA A 316 4.84 3.96 -2.37
N LYS A 317 4.28 4.24 -1.18
CA LYS A 317 4.80 5.23 -0.23
C LYS A 317 5.98 4.66 0.57
N LYS A 318 5.82 3.44 1.06
CA LYS A 318 6.85 2.72 1.81
C LYS A 318 6.59 1.23 1.73
N ALA A 319 7.56 0.46 1.24
CA ALA A 319 7.44 -0.99 1.19
C ALA A 319 7.28 -1.57 2.61
N ASP A 320 6.08 -2.05 2.93
CA ASP A 320 5.70 -2.62 4.23
C ASP A 320 4.63 -3.71 4.06
N MET A 321 3.93 -4.10 5.14
CA MET A 321 2.91 -5.16 5.11
C MET A 321 1.56 -4.66 4.55
N GLY A 322 0.65 -5.59 4.31
CA GLY A 322 -0.68 -5.27 3.77
C GLY A 322 -1.54 -4.41 4.71
N ILE A 323 -1.36 -4.55 6.02
CA ILE A 323 -2.12 -3.79 7.02
C ILE A 323 -1.84 -2.28 6.91
N GLU A 324 -0.60 -1.88 6.63
CA GLU A 324 -0.25 -0.49 6.40
C GLU A 324 -0.87 0.03 5.10
N ALA A 325 -0.91 -0.81 4.06
CA ALA A 325 -1.53 -0.44 2.80
C ALA A 325 -3.05 -0.21 2.93
N THR A 326 -3.75 -1.04 3.72
CA THR A 326 -5.18 -0.88 3.97
C THR A 326 -5.49 0.33 4.86
N ALA A 327 -4.64 0.60 5.85
CA ALA A 327 -4.76 1.79 6.71
C ALA A 327 -4.54 3.09 5.92
N ASP A 328 -3.52 3.12 5.05
CA ASP A 328 -3.26 4.26 4.16
C ASP A 328 -4.43 4.46 3.16
N ALA A 329 -5.01 3.37 2.64
CA ALA A 329 -6.16 3.41 1.73
C ALA A 329 -7.37 4.08 2.40
N TYR A 330 -7.68 3.68 3.63
CA TYR A 330 -8.73 4.31 4.42
C TYR A 330 -8.45 5.81 4.66
N ALA A 331 -7.25 6.13 5.13
CA ALA A 331 -6.87 7.52 5.42
C ALA A 331 -6.94 8.41 4.18
N ALA A 332 -6.43 7.96 3.03
CA ALA A 332 -6.49 8.68 1.77
C ALA A 332 -7.94 8.90 1.31
N ALA A 333 -8.76 7.84 1.31
CA ALA A 333 -10.17 7.97 0.93
C ALA A 333 -10.96 8.92 1.84
N MET A 334 -10.60 9.01 3.13
CA MET A 334 -11.24 9.97 4.06
C MET A 334 -10.82 11.42 3.80
N ASN A 335 -9.71 11.66 3.11
CA ASN A 335 -9.20 13.00 2.80
C ASN A 335 -9.68 13.57 1.45
N VAL A 336 -10.25 12.74 0.58
CA VAL A 336 -10.87 13.15 -0.68
C VAL A 336 -12.21 13.83 -0.44
#